data_e2e3a0f412a68152d702c2636b129c25
#
_entry.id   e2e3a0f412a68152d702c2636b129c25
#
_cell.length_a   1.000
_cell.length_b   1.000
_cell.length_c   1.000
_cell.angle_alpha   90.00
_cell.angle_beta   90.00
_cell.angle_gamma   90.00
#
_symmetry.space_group_name_H-M   'P 1'
#
loop_
_entity.id
_entity.type
_entity.pdbx_description
1 polymer ?
#
loop_
_entity_poly.entity_id
_entity_poly.type
_entity_poly.pdbx_seq_one_letter_code
_entity_poly.pdbx_strand_id
1 'polypeptide(L)'
;MSYRVRFEGAALVQLNGLPGAAFDALLRRAVDLAEQPWDARVMPPGKDPAYRMTVFGAGYGLLAFHADDASGIIRIFDITWIG
;
A
#
# COMPACT_ATOMS: atom_id res chain seq x y z
N MET A 1 -2.55 -7.43 -16.27
CA MET A 1 -2.59 -5.98 -16.47
C MET A 1 -2.17 -5.28 -15.18
N SER A 2 -1.24 -4.31 -15.29
CA SER A 2 -0.72 -3.63 -14.11
C SER A 2 -1.56 -2.44 -13.71
N TYR A 3 -1.73 -2.26 -12.39
CA TYR A 3 -2.28 -1.02 -11.84
C TYR A 3 -1.15 0.01 -11.68
N ARG A 4 -1.53 1.28 -11.68
CA ARG A 4 -0.61 2.36 -11.34
C ARG A 4 -0.72 2.62 -9.84
N VAL A 5 0.43 2.90 -9.20
CA VAL A 5 0.48 3.16 -7.76
C VAL A 5 0.66 4.65 -7.54
N ARG A 6 -0.15 5.23 -6.66
CA ARG A 6 -0.07 6.63 -6.24
C ARG A 6 0.00 6.69 -4.73
N PHE A 7 0.79 7.62 -4.23
CA PHE A 7 0.86 7.91 -2.80
C PHE A 7 0.11 9.22 -2.57
N GLU A 8 -0.86 9.22 -1.67
CA GLU A 8 -1.74 10.35 -1.45
C GLU A 8 -1.82 10.74 0.02
N GLY A 9 -2.07 12.05 0.26
CA GLY A 9 -2.29 12.54 1.60
C GLY A 9 -1.14 12.26 2.56
N ALA A 10 -1.47 11.70 3.71
CA ALA A 10 -0.49 11.39 4.76
C ALA A 10 0.62 10.45 4.27
N ALA A 11 0.31 9.56 3.31
CA ALA A 11 1.30 8.61 2.80
C ALA A 11 2.49 9.29 2.13
N LEU A 12 2.28 10.42 1.47
CA LEU A 12 3.40 11.18 0.87
C LEU A 12 4.40 11.65 1.92
N VAL A 13 3.91 12.14 3.04
CA VAL A 13 4.76 12.59 4.15
C VAL A 13 5.44 11.39 4.83
N GLN A 14 4.66 10.34 5.07
CA GLN A 14 5.15 9.13 5.73
C GLN A 14 6.24 8.44 4.91
N LEU A 15 6.08 8.43 3.58
CA LEU A 15 7.06 7.86 2.65
C LEU A 15 8.43 8.50 2.82
N ASN A 16 8.46 9.83 2.94
CA ASN A 16 9.71 10.58 3.09
C ASN A 16 10.40 10.33 4.43
N GLY A 17 9.66 9.89 5.43
CA GLY A 17 10.19 9.62 6.77
C GLY A 17 10.70 8.19 6.97
N LEU A 18 10.58 7.32 5.97
CA LEU A 18 10.98 5.92 6.12
C LEU A 18 12.52 5.78 6.04
N PRO A 19 13.12 4.91 6.88
CA PRO A 19 14.50 4.49 6.67
C PRO A 19 14.68 3.86 5.28
N GLY A 20 15.90 3.94 4.72
CA GLY A 20 16.16 3.45 3.36
C GLY A 20 15.74 2.02 3.11
N ALA A 21 16.03 1.12 4.05
CA ALA A 21 15.64 -0.29 3.91
C ALA A 21 14.13 -0.47 3.91
N ALA A 22 13.41 0.32 4.71
CA ALA A 22 11.95 0.29 4.74
C ALA A 22 11.35 0.85 3.45
N PHE A 23 11.94 1.91 2.93
CA PHE A 23 11.55 2.51 1.65
C PHE A 23 11.68 1.47 0.51
N ASP A 24 12.82 0.78 0.44
CA ASP A 24 13.06 -0.24 -0.59
C ASP A 24 12.05 -1.39 -0.47
N ALA A 25 11.77 -1.84 0.75
CA ALA A 25 10.80 -2.91 1.00
C ALA A 25 9.38 -2.47 0.59
N LEU A 26 9.03 -1.21 0.87
CA LEU A 26 7.75 -0.65 0.46
C LEU A 26 7.62 -0.64 -1.06
N LEU A 27 8.65 -0.20 -1.78
CA LEU A 27 8.62 -0.15 -3.24
C LEU A 27 8.45 -1.54 -3.85
N ARG A 28 9.15 -2.55 -3.30
CA ARG A 28 8.98 -3.95 -3.76
C ARG A 28 7.55 -4.43 -3.56
N ARG A 29 6.98 -4.12 -2.40
CA ARG A 29 5.58 -4.50 -2.13
C ARG A 29 4.62 -3.79 -3.06
N ALA A 30 4.87 -2.51 -3.35
CA ALA A 30 4.05 -1.73 -4.28
C ALA A 30 4.07 -2.33 -5.69
N VAL A 31 5.23 -2.80 -6.15
CA VAL A 31 5.33 -3.49 -7.45
C VAL A 31 4.47 -4.75 -7.47
N ASP A 32 4.52 -5.55 -6.39
CA ASP A 32 3.70 -6.76 -6.28
C ASP A 32 2.21 -6.41 -6.32
N LEU A 33 1.81 -5.38 -5.59
CA LEU A 33 0.41 -4.93 -5.56
C LEU A 33 -0.06 -4.39 -6.91
N ALA A 34 0.82 -3.77 -7.68
CA ALA A 34 0.49 -3.28 -9.01
C ALA A 34 0.08 -4.42 -9.93
N GLU A 35 0.64 -5.61 -9.76
CA GLU A 35 0.25 -6.80 -10.52
C GLU A 35 -0.93 -7.54 -9.88
N GLN A 36 -0.99 -7.59 -8.54
CA GLN A 36 -1.99 -8.35 -7.79
C GLN A 36 -2.52 -7.54 -6.61
N PRO A 37 -3.32 -6.49 -6.85
CA PRO A 37 -3.80 -5.64 -5.76
C PRO A 37 -4.70 -6.38 -4.77
N TRP A 38 -5.28 -7.48 -5.20
CA TRP A 38 -6.17 -8.29 -4.36
C TRP A 38 -5.42 -9.27 -3.48
N ASP A 39 -4.09 -9.34 -3.59
CA ASP A 39 -3.22 -10.10 -2.69
C ASP A 39 -2.94 -9.27 -1.43
N ALA A 40 -4.02 -8.85 -0.78
CA ALA A 40 -4.02 -8.05 0.43
C ALA A 40 -5.38 -8.23 1.10
N ARG A 41 -5.43 -8.09 2.40
CA ARG A 41 -6.70 -8.32 3.09
C ARG A 41 -7.58 -7.07 3.07
N VAL A 42 -8.89 -7.29 3.14
CA VAL A 42 -9.87 -6.20 3.23
C VAL A 42 -9.71 -5.50 4.57
N MET A 43 -9.73 -4.16 4.56
CA MET A 43 -9.63 -3.37 5.79
C MET A 43 -10.89 -3.56 6.65
N PRO A 44 -10.74 -3.74 7.98
CA PRO A 44 -11.90 -3.72 8.87
C PRO A 44 -12.63 -2.37 8.77
N PRO A 45 -13.94 -2.36 8.88
CA PRO A 45 -14.84 -3.48 9.19
C PRO A 45 -15.25 -4.34 7.99
N GLY A 46 -14.63 -4.18 6.83
CA GLY A 46 -14.86 -5.04 5.66
C GLY A 46 -16.07 -4.64 4.81
N LYS A 47 -16.53 -3.41 4.92
CA LYS A 47 -17.72 -2.94 4.19
C LYS A 47 -17.43 -2.66 2.72
N ASP A 48 -16.20 -2.27 2.38
CA ASP A 48 -15.80 -1.96 1.02
C ASP A 48 -14.55 -2.75 0.66
N PRO A 49 -14.68 -3.77 -0.21
CA PRO A 49 -13.54 -4.61 -0.58
C PRO A 49 -12.44 -3.88 -1.37
N ALA A 50 -12.69 -2.66 -1.83
CA ALA A 50 -11.66 -1.87 -2.50
C ALA A 50 -10.63 -1.31 -1.51
N TYR A 51 -10.99 -1.18 -0.22
CA TYR A 51 -10.05 -0.74 0.82
C TYR A 51 -9.33 -1.94 1.39
N ARG A 52 -8.02 -1.97 1.16
CA ARG A 52 -7.16 -3.10 1.52
C ARG A 52 -5.97 -2.66 2.36
N MET A 53 -5.39 -3.61 3.07
CA MET A 53 -4.18 -3.39 3.85
C MET A 53 -3.26 -4.60 3.72
N THR A 54 -1.96 -4.36 3.79
CA THR A 54 -0.96 -5.41 3.73
C THR A 54 0.29 -5.00 4.49
N VAL A 55 1.15 -5.97 4.78
CA VAL A 55 2.42 -5.72 5.45
C VAL A 55 3.55 -5.60 4.43
N PHE A 56 4.62 -4.96 4.86
CA PHE A 56 5.87 -4.92 4.11
C PHE A 56 7.04 -4.92 5.10
N GLY A 57 8.25 -5.12 4.58
CA GLY A 57 9.45 -5.03 5.42
C GLY A 57 9.46 -6.06 6.54
N ALA A 58 9.24 -7.33 6.22
CA ALA A 58 9.24 -8.45 7.17
C ALA A 58 8.21 -8.28 8.31
N GLY A 59 7.12 -7.56 8.02
CA GLY A 59 6.03 -7.37 8.97
C GLY A 59 6.17 -6.15 9.87
N TYR A 60 7.26 -5.39 9.75
CA TYR A 60 7.44 -4.17 10.54
C TYR A 60 6.71 -2.97 9.95
N GLY A 61 6.26 -3.09 8.73
CA GLY A 61 5.50 -2.04 8.06
C GLY A 61 4.09 -2.49 7.73
N LEU A 62 3.18 -1.53 7.68
CA LEU A 62 1.80 -1.74 7.27
C LEU A 62 1.42 -0.63 6.30
N LEU A 63 0.77 -0.98 5.21
CA LEU A 63 0.23 0.02 4.30
C LEU A 63 -1.24 -0.23 4.03
N ALA A 64 -1.97 0.86 3.85
CA ALA A 64 -3.38 0.82 3.52
C ALA A 64 -3.60 1.53 2.19
N PHE A 65 -4.44 0.95 1.36
CA PHE A 65 -4.66 1.48 0.02
C PHE A 65 -6.09 1.24 -0.45
N HIS A 66 -6.47 2.01 -1.44
CA HIS A 66 -7.73 1.84 -2.17
C HIS A 66 -7.39 1.39 -3.59
N ALA A 67 -7.95 0.27 -4.01
CA ALA A 67 -7.78 -0.25 -5.36
C ALA A 67 -9.01 0.10 -6.19
N ASP A 68 -8.81 0.94 -7.20
CA ASP A 68 -9.88 1.37 -8.09
C ASP A 68 -9.74 0.64 -9.43
N ASP A 69 -10.58 -0.35 -9.64
CA ASP A 69 -10.59 -1.15 -10.86
C ASP A 69 -10.94 -0.32 -12.09
N ALA A 70 -11.85 0.64 -11.94
CA ALA A 70 -12.31 1.43 -13.07
C ALA A 70 -11.19 2.30 -13.66
N SER A 71 -10.34 2.87 -12.80
CA SER A 71 -9.22 3.70 -13.24
C SER A 71 -7.91 2.93 -13.35
N GLY A 72 -7.82 1.73 -12.78
CA GLY A 72 -6.58 0.96 -12.70
C GLY A 72 -5.54 1.62 -11.79
N ILE A 73 -5.97 2.24 -10.73
CA ILE A 73 -5.09 2.97 -9.81
C ILE A 73 -5.21 2.40 -8.40
N ILE A 74 -4.05 2.16 -7.79
CA ILE A 74 -3.94 1.88 -6.36
C ILE A 74 -3.50 3.18 -5.68
N ARG A 75 -4.31 3.66 -4.74
CA ARG A 75 -3.99 4.86 -3.96
C ARG A 75 -3.58 4.44 -2.56
N ILE A 76 -2.29 4.55 -2.27
CA ILE A 76 -1.77 4.28 -0.93
C ILE A 76 -1.97 5.56 -0.11
N PHE A 77 -2.76 5.47 0.95
CA PHE A 77 -3.16 6.64 1.74
C PHE A 77 -2.63 6.61 3.17
N ASP A 78 -2.07 5.50 3.62
CA ASP A 78 -1.50 5.41 4.96
C ASP A 78 -0.36 4.40 5.00
N ILE A 79 0.73 4.77 5.66
CA ILE A 79 1.92 3.94 5.83
C ILE A 79 2.31 4.01 7.30
N THR A 80 2.49 2.85 7.92
CA THR A 80 2.97 2.75 9.31
C THR A 80 4.26 1.95 9.32
N TRP A 81 5.26 2.42 10.04
CA TRP A 81 6.53 1.72 10.21
C TRP A 81 6.91 1.70 11.68
N ILE A 82 7.13 0.51 12.23
CA ILE A 82 7.46 0.30 13.65
C ILE A 82 8.82 -0.37 13.85
N GLY A 83 9.53 -0.60 12.77
CA GLY A 83 10.84 -1.24 12.79
C GLY A 83 12.01 -0.33 13.11
#